data_318895120184e1024cef1459475194e4
#
_entry.id   318895120184e1024cef1459475194e4
#
_cell.length_a   1.000
_cell.length_b   1.000
_cell.length_c   1.000
_cell.angle_alpha   90.00
_cell.angle_beta   90.00
_cell.angle_gamma   90.00
#
_symmetry.space_group_name_H-M   'P 1'
#
loop_
_entity.id
_entity.type
_entity.pdbx_description
1 polymer ?
#
loop_
_entity_poly.entity_id
_entity_poly.type
_entity_poly.pdbx_seq_one_letter_code
_entity_poly.pdbx_strand_id
1 'polypeptide(L)'
;MDLQLQNKNALVCGSTQGIGKATAILLAKEGANVTLISRNEEKLKSVLAELSNRNQNHNYIVADFSDPNEVQQNVADFISKNQGFHILVNNTGGPAGGPIFDAKIDEFEAAFTQHLKCNHLLVQTLVPFMKNECYGRIVNVISTSVKQPLDGLGVSNTIRGAVASWSKTMANELGEFGITVNNVLPGATGTERLNEIIKNKSAKTGKSIDQISQNMQNASPAKRFAKPEEIANAIVFLTSEKASYINGINVPVDGGRTKSL
;
A
#
# COMPACT_ATOMS: atom_id res chain seq x y z
N MET A 1 22.55 4.82 -3.36
CA MET A 1 21.95 6.10 -2.89
C MET A 1 21.62 5.88 -1.43
N ASP A 2 22.10 6.73 -0.55
CA ASP A 2 21.68 6.70 0.85
C ASP A 2 20.28 7.35 0.97
N LEU A 3 19.31 6.59 1.44
CA LEU A 3 17.91 7.02 1.58
C LEU A 3 17.64 7.76 2.89
N GLN A 4 18.60 7.75 3.83
CA GLN A 4 18.51 8.44 5.13
C GLN A 4 17.29 8.01 5.96
N LEU A 5 17.06 6.68 6.02
CA LEU A 5 15.93 6.09 6.75
C LEU A 5 16.32 5.59 8.16
N GLN A 6 17.58 5.72 8.55
CA GLN A 6 18.04 5.36 9.89
C GLN A 6 17.23 6.11 10.96
N ASN A 7 16.79 5.38 11.97
CA ASN A 7 15.99 5.90 13.08
C ASN A 7 14.59 6.44 12.69
N LYS A 8 14.16 6.30 11.43
CA LYS A 8 12.77 6.60 11.06
C LYS A 8 11.86 5.45 11.46
N ASN A 9 10.72 5.75 12.07
CA ASN A 9 9.71 4.77 12.45
C ASN A 9 8.68 4.65 11.31
N ALA A 10 8.49 3.45 10.80
CA ALA A 10 7.58 3.17 9.70
C ALA A 10 6.45 2.22 10.12
N LEU A 11 5.20 2.60 9.84
CA LEU A 11 4.03 1.72 9.94
C LEU A 11 3.70 1.19 8.54
N VAL A 12 3.72 -0.14 8.38
CA VAL A 12 3.43 -0.80 7.09
C VAL A 12 2.17 -1.63 7.19
N CYS A 13 1.10 -1.20 6.51
CA CYS A 13 -0.17 -1.90 6.48
C CYS A 13 -0.14 -3.10 5.52
N GLY A 14 -0.87 -4.18 5.85
CA GLY A 14 -0.93 -5.39 5.03
C GLY A 14 0.43 -6.03 4.77
N SER A 15 1.27 -6.06 5.80
CA SER A 15 2.70 -6.34 5.73
C SER A 15 3.07 -7.84 5.80
N THR A 16 2.08 -8.75 5.81
CA THR A 16 2.35 -10.20 5.97
C THR A 16 2.68 -10.94 4.69
N GLN A 17 2.48 -10.31 3.51
CA GLN A 17 2.76 -10.93 2.21
C GLN A 17 2.90 -9.88 1.09
N GLY A 18 3.34 -10.30 -0.08
CA GLY A 18 3.36 -9.50 -1.31
C GLY A 18 4.09 -8.16 -1.16
N ILE A 19 3.48 -7.10 -1.68
CA ILE A 19 4.07 -5.75 -1.72
C ILE A 19 4.35 -5.21 -0.32
N GLY A 20 3.40 -5.39 0.63
CA GLY A 20 3.58 -4.90 1.99
C GLY A 20 4.75 -5.58 2.71
N LYS A 21 4.88 -6.91 2.60
CA LYS A 21 6.02 -7.65 3.15
C LYS A 21 7.35 -7.19 2.53
N ALA A 22 7.41 -7.10 1.19
CA ALA A 22 8.61 -6.65 0.49
C ALA A 22 9.02 -5.22 0.90
N THR A 23 8.03 -4.33 1.08
CA THR A 23 8.26 -2.96 1.57
C THR A 23 8.82 -2.95 3.00
N ALA A 24 8.25 -3.74 3.90
CA ALA A 24 8.71 -3.84 5.29
C ALA A 24 10.16 -4.34 5.37
N ILE A 25 10.48 -5.40 4.61
CA ILE A 25 11.84 -5.95 4.55
C ILE A 25 12.84 -4.90 4.01
N LEU A 26 12.46 -4.17 2.95
CA LEU A 26 13.34 -3.17 2.37
C LEU A 26 13.54 -1.97 3.30
N LEU A 27 12.49 -1.46 3.95
CA LEU A 27 12.60 -0.39 4.95
C LEU A 27 13.52 -0.78 6.11
N ALA A 28 13.41 -2.01 6.62
CA ALA A 28 14.29 -2.53 7.66
C ALA A 28 15.75 -2.61 7.16
N LYS A 29 15.97 -3.06 5.93
CA LYS A 29 17.29 -3.11 5.30
C LYS A 29 17.94 -1.73 5.17
N GLU A 30 17.15 -0.70 4.89
CA GLU A 30 17.57 0.69 4.79
C GLU A 30 17.70 1.39 6.18
N GLY A 31 17.49 0.68 7.28
CA GLY A 31 17.74 1.16 8.64
C GLY A 31 16.53 1.71 9.39
N ALA A 32 15.33 1.66 8.83
CA ALA A 32 14.12 2.09 9.52
C ALA A 32 13.69 1.10 10.62
N ASN A 33 13.09 1.62 11.69
CA ASN A 33 12.31 0.82 12.63
C ASN A 33 10.96 0.52 12.00
N VAL A 34 10.61 -0.74 11.86
CA VAL A 34 9.39 -1.14 11.15
C VAL A 34 8.38 -1.73 12.11
N THR A 35 7.17 -1.20 12.10
CA THR A 35 6.01 -1.79 12.75
C THR A 35 5.09 -2.37 11.68
N LEU A 36 4.87 -3.67 11.75
CA LEU A 36 3.98 -4.41 10.86
C LEU A 36 2.55 -4.33 11.38
N ILE A 37 1.54 -4.15 10.49
CA ILE A 37 0.14 -4.23 10.91
C ILE A 37 -0.69 -5.10 9.97
N SER A 38 -1.40 -6.07 10.54
CA SER A 38 -2.30 -7.00 9.84
C SER A 38 -3.12 -7.80 10.87
N ARG A 39 -4.13 -8.54 10.41
CA ARG A 39 -5.01 -9.34 11.26
C ARG A 39 -4.46 -10.69 11.72
N ASN A 40 -3.44 -11.22 11.06
CA ASN A 40 -2.89 -12.55 11.37
C ASN A 40 -1.57 -12.43 12.14
N GLU A 41 -1.63 -12.66 13.45
CA GLU A 41 -0.51 -12.51 14.36
C GLU A 41 0.66 -13.45 14.03
N GLU A 42 0.38 -14.72 13.71
CA GLU A 42 1.44 -15.69 13.41
C GLU A 42 2.23 -15.31 12.15
N LYS A 43 1.53 -14.82 11.11
CA LYS A 43 2.19 -14.28 9.92
C LYS A 43 2.98 -13.01 10.24
N LEU A 44 2.49 -12.14 11.12
CA LEU A 44 3.22 -10.96 11.56
C LEU A 44 4.52 -11.35 12.27
N LYS A 45 4.48 -12.29 13.22
CA LYS A 45 5.66 -12.82 13.91
C LYS A 45 6.67 -13.44 12.94
N SER A 46 6.19 -14.20 11.94
CA SER A 46 7.04 -14.79 10.92
C SER A 46 7.77 -13.71 10.10
N VAL A 47 7.07 -12.68 9.63
CA VAL A 47 7.71 -11.59 8.88
C VAL A 47 8.62 -10.75 9.76
N LEU A 48 8.25 -10.51 11.02
CA LEU A 48 9.08 -9.78 11.97
C LEU A 48 10.47 -10.44 12.13
N ALA A 49 10.51 -11.77 12.17
CA ALA A 49 11.75 -12.54 12.26
C ALA A 49 12.64 -12.44 10.97
N GLU A 50 12.06 -12.08 9.84
CA GLU A 50 12.79 -11.90 8.59
C GLU A 50 13.37 -10.48 8.43
N LEU A 51 12.96 -9.52 9.25
CA LEU A 51 13.44 -8.14 9.16
C LEU A 51 14.92 -8.05 9.56
N SER A 52 15.69 -7.30 8.76
CA SER A 52 17.10 -7.02 9.08
C SER A 52 17.18 -6.22 10.38
N ASN A 53 17.87 -6.73 11.38
CA ASN A 53 18.07 -6.06 12.65
C ASN A 53 19.55 -5.66 12.82
N ARG A 54 19.80 -4.35 12.72
CA ARG A 54 21.11 -3.70 12.97
C ARG A 54 20.94 -2.65 14.07
N ASN A 55 20.40 -3.06 15.22
CA ASN A 55 19.96 -2.23 16.35
C ASN A 55 18.63 -1.48 16.12
N GLN A 56 17.81 -1.89 15.13
CA GLN A 56 16.46 -1.35 14.99
C GLN A 56 15.50 -1.97 16.00
N ASN A 57 14.43 -1.23 16.30
CA ASN A 57 13.33 -1.71 17.13
C ASN A 57 12.10 -2.02 16.23
N HIS A 58 11.99 -3.29 15.81
CA HIS A 58 10.85 -3.74 15.01
C HIS A 58 9.72 -4.26 15.90
N ASN A 59 8.49 -3.99 15.48
CA ASN A 59 7.29 -4.36 16.23
C ASN A 59 6.17 -4.84 15.28
N TYR A 60 5.06 -5.29 15.86
CA TYR A 60 3.83 -5.54 15.13
C TYR A 60 2.59 -5.11 15.92
N ILE A 61 1.52 -4.84 15.20
CA ILE A 61 0.18 -4.53 15.69
C ILE A 61 -0.79 -5.49 15.02
N VAL A 62 -1.64 -6.15 15.79
CA VAL A 62 -2.74 -6.98 15.24
C VAL A 62 -3.96 -6.09 15.10
N ALA A 63 -4.51 -5.97 13.88
CA ALA A 63 -5.76 -5.25 13.63
C ALA A 63 -6.40 -5.69 12.31
N ASP A 64 -7.73 -5.72 12.26
CA ASP A 64 -8.49 -5.99 11.04
C ASP A 64 -8.99 -4.68 10.41
N PHE A 65 -8.60 -4.45 9.16
CA PHE A 65 -9.02 -3.27 8.39
C PHE A 65 -10.51 -3.26 8.01
N SER A 66 -11.26 -4.30 8.33
CA SER A 66 -12.73 -4.27 8.29
C SER A 66 -13.33 -3.52 9.49
N ASP A 67 -12.57 -3.34 10.57
CA ASP A 67 -12.93 -2.51 11.73
C ASP A 67 -11.97 -1.30 11.86
N PRO A 68 -12.36 -0.14 11.31
CA PRO A 68 -11.53 1.07 11.38
C PRO A 68 -11.26 1.59 12.79
N ASN A 69 -12.19 1.34 13.72
CA ASN A 69 -12.03 1.80 15.10
C ASN A 69 -10.97 0.94 15.81
N GLU A 70 -10.98 -0.39 15.60
CA GLU A 70 -9.92 -1.27 16.09
C GLU A 70 -8.55 -0.84 15.57
N VAL A 71 -8.44 -0.57 14.25
CA VAL A 71 -7.19 -0.11 13.63
C VAL A 71 -6.70 1.19 14.28
N GLN A 72 -7.57 2.17 14.45
CA GLN A 72 -7.23 3.45 15.04
C GLN A 72 -6.80 3.29 16.50
N GLN A 73 -7.58 2.56 17.31
CA GLN A 73 -7.34 2.37 18.72
C GLN A 73 -6.00 1.64 18.97
N ASN A 74 -5.77 0.52 18.26
CA ASN A 74 -4.56 -0.27 18.45
C ASN A 74 -3.30 0.51 18.05
N VAL A 75 -3.38 1.37 17.02
CA VAL A 75 -2.26 2.24 16.64
C VAL A 75 -2.06 3.38 17.66
N ALA A 76 -3.13 3.99 18.17
CA ALA A 76 -3.05 5.00 19.21
C ALA A 76 -2.46 4.45 20.51
N ASP A 77 -2.89 3.25 20.92
CA ASP A 77 -2.35 2.56 22.10
C ASP A 77 -0.88 2.20 21.95
N PHE A 78 -0.46 1.83 20.73
CA PHE A 78 0.94 1.60 20.43
C PHE A 78 1.77 2.88 20.58
N ILE A 79 1.32 4.00 19.99
CA ILE A 79 1.99 5.30 20.06
C ILE A 79 2.09 5.81 21.50
N SER A 80 1.06 5.58 22.34
CA SER A 80 1.09 6.02 23.74
C SER A 80 2.21 5.38 24.57
N LYS A 81 2.74 4.24 24.14
CA LYS A 81 3.80 3.46 24.80
C LYS A 81 5.15 3.54 24.07
N ASN A 82 5.13 4.08 22.85
CA ASN A 82 6.29 4.13 21.95
C ASN A 82 6.35 5.51 21.29
N GLN A 83 7.38 5.73 20.47
CA GLN A 83 7.42 6.91 19.61
C GLN A 83 6.39 6.81 18.48
N GLY A 84 5.97 7.96 17.96
CA GLY A 84 5.12 8.05 16.78
C GLY A 84 5.82 7.59 15.48
N PHE A 85 5.10 7.67 14.39
CA PHE A 85 5.57 7.18 13.09
C PHE A 85 5.89 8.35 12.15
N HIS A 86 7.04 8.27 11.50
CA HIS A 86 7.50 9.18 10.45
C HIS A 86 6.97 8.77 9.07
N ILE A 87 6.71 7.48 8.89
CA ILE A 87 6.36 6.87 7.61
C ILE A 87 5.08 6.04 7.79
N LEU A 88 4.13 6.23 6.88
CA LEU A 88 2.93 5.40 6.76
C LEU A 88 2.85 4.82 5.35
N VAL A 89 2.80 3.49 5.25
CA VAL A 89 2.52 2.78 4.00
C VAL A 89 1.13 2.15 4.09
N ASN A 90 0.16 2.77 3.44
CA ASN A 90 -1.20 2.25 3.32
C ASN A 90 -1.25 1.20 2.21
N ASN A 91 -1.33 -0.06 2.60
CA ASN A 91 -1.41 -1.20 1.70
C ASN A 91 -2.34 -2.26 2.29
N THR A 92 -3.49 -2.47 1.68
CA THR A 92 -4.49 -3.47 2.09
C THR A 92 -4.92 -4.31 0.89
N GLY A 93 -5.50 -5.48 1.15
CA GLY A 93 -6.02 -6.37 0.10
C GLY A 93 -7.13 -5.68 -0.69
N GLY A 94 -7.12 -5.82 -2.02
CA GLY A 94 -8.16 -5.22 -2.88
C GLY A 94 -9.50 -5.98 -2.80
N PRO A 95 -10.63 -5.34 -3.15
CA PRO A 95 -11.93 -5.96 -3.22
C PRO A 95 -12.00 -7.03 -4.33
N ALA A 96 -13.02 -7.86 -4.30
CA ALA A 96 -13.29 -8.84 -5.35
C ALA A 96 -13.46 -8.14 -6.71
N GLY A 97 -13.07 -8.84 -7.79
CA GLY A 97 -13.29 -8.34 -9.15
C GLY A 97 -14.69 -8.68 -9.65
N GLY A 98 -15.26 -7.74 -10.43
CA GLY A 98 -16.56 -7.91 -11.09
C GLY A 98 -16.92 -6.66 -11.92
N PRO A 99 -17.94 -6.77 -12.82
CA PRO A 99 -18.54 -5.62 -13.48
C PRO A 99 -19.12 -4.66 -12.43
N ILE A 100 -19.02 -3.35 -12.67
CA ILE A 100 -19.50 -2.36 -11.71
C ILE A 100 -21.03 -2.35 -11.60
N PHE A 101 -21.74 -2.63 -12.69
CA PHE A 101 -23.20 -2.66 -12.71
C PHE A 101 -23.79 -3.76 -11.81
N ASP A 102 -23.08 -4.88 -11.68
CA ASP A 102 -23.53 -6.02 -10.86
C ASP A 102 -23.03 -5.96 -9.41
N ALA A 103 -22.21 -4.95 -9.07
CA ALA A 103 -21.62 -4.83 -7.74
C ALA A 103 -22.68 -4.43 -6.70
N LYS A 104 -22.68 -5.11 -5.56
CA LYS A 104 -23.56 -4.80 -4.43
C LYS A 104 -23.03 -3.58 -3.65
N ILE A 105 -23.92 -2.86 -3.00
CA ILE A 105 -23.55 -1.69 -2.16
C ILE A 105 -22.55 -2.11 -1.07
N ASP A 106 -22.77 -3.24 -0.43
CA ASP A 106 -21.89 -3.76 0.64
C ASP A 106 -20.43 -3.91 0.16
N GLU A 107 -20.20 -4.22 -1.14
CA GLU A 107 -18.85 -4.33 -1.71
C GLU A 107 -18.17 -2.96 -1.79
N PHE A 108 -18.92 -1.90 -2.09
CA PHE A 108 -18.44 -0.51 -2.05
C PHE A 108 -18.13 -0.07 -0.63
N GLU A 109 -19.04 -0.34 0.31
CA GLU A 109 -18.90 0.03 1.72
C GLU A 109 -17.68 -0.67 2.35
N ALA A 110 -17.51 -1.96 2.12
CA ALA A 110 -16.36 -2.71 2.58
C ALA A 110 -15.04 -2.17 1.98
N ALA A 111 -15.02 -1.90 0.67
CA ALA A 111 -13.85 -1.35 0.02
C ALA A 111 -13.55 0.09 0.47
N PHE A 112 -14.56 0.94 0.64
CA PHE A 112 -14.43 2.29 1.19
C PHE A 112 -13.84 2.25 2.60
N THR A 113 -14.40 1.37 3.44
CA THR A 113 -13.95 1.17 4.82
C THR A 113 -12.48 0.79 4.88
N GLN A 114 -12.07 -0.24 4.14
CA GLN A 114 -10.70 -0.76 4.20
C GLN A 114 -9.66 0.18 3.58
N HIS A 115 -10.02 0.92 2.52
CA HIS A 115 -9.05 1.66 1.72
C HIS A 115 -9.09 3.18 1.92
N LEU A 116 -10.22 3.75 2.32
CA LEU A 116 -10.29 5.19 2.53
C LEU A 116 -10.49 5.55 4.00
N LYS A 117 -11.48 4.94 4.67
CA LYS A 117 -11.77 5.26 6.06
C LYS A 117 -10.60 4.88 6.97
N CYS A 118 -10.04 3.67 6.85
CA CYS A 118 -8.87 3.27 7.63
C CYS A 118 -7.65 4.17 7.33
N ASN A 119 -7.37 4.48 6.04
CA ASN A 119 -6.27 5.36 5.69
C ASN A 119 -6.43 6.75 6.33
N HIS A 120 -7.65 7.29 6.32
CA HIS A 120 -7.93 8.61 6.89
C HIS A 120 -7.72 8.62 8.40
N LEU A 121 -8.24 7.64 9.12
CA LEU A 121 -8.08 7.52 10.57
C LEU A 121 -6.60 7.34 10.96
N LEU A 122 -5.86 6.52 10.22
CA LEU A 122 -4.41 6.38 10.43
C LEU A 122 -3.68 7.71 10.22
N VAL A 123 -3.99 8.44 9.15
CA VAL A 123 -3.38 9.75 8.90
C VAL A 123 -3.70 10.74 10.03
N GLN A 124 -4.95 10.81 10.49
CA GLN A 124 -5.33 11.66 11.62
C GLN A 124 -4.56 11.31 12.90
N THR A 125 -4.31 10.02 13.13
CA THR A 125 -3.58 9.54 14.31
C THR A 125 -2.08 9.86 14.24
N LEU A 126 -1.47 9.81 13.04
CA LEU A 126 -0.01 9.92 12.88
C LEU A 126 0.47 11.34 12.57
N VAL A 127 -0.33 12.14 11.89
CA VAL A 127 0.06 13.50 11.44
C VAL A 127 0.48 14.42 12.58
N PRO A 128 -0.11 14.42 13.78
CA PRO A 128 0.39 15.27 14.88
C PRO A 128 1.86 15.05 15.20
N PHE A 129 2.32 13.80 15.24
CA PHE A 129 3.73 13.47 15.42
C PHE A 129 4.57 13.92 14.22
N MET A 130 4.13 13.62 12.99
CA MET A 130 4.84 14.03 11.77
C MET A 130 5.02 15.54 11.67
N LYS A 131 4.02 16.33 12.09
CA LYS A 131 4.10 17.80 12.15
C LYS A 131 5.17 18.27 13.14
N ASN A 132 5.22 17.68 14.34
CA ASN A 132 6.21 18.03 15.36
C ASN A 132 7.64 17.71 14.89
N GLU A 133 7.81 16.62 14.14
CA GLU A 133 9.10 16.23 13.57
C GLU A 133 9.47 16.99 12.29
N CYS A 134 8.56 17.82 11.75
CA CYS A 134 8.69 18.46 10.43
C CYS A 134 9.05 17.45 9.33
N TYR A 135 8.61 16.21 9.49
CA TYR A 135 8.88 15.11 8.59
C TYR A 135 7.72 14.10 8.61
N GLY A 136 7.14 13.85 7.47
CA GLY A 136 6.16 12.79 7.27
C GLY A 136 6.18 12.28 5.85
N ARG A 137 6.02 10.95 5.69
CA ARG A 137 5.95 10.29 4.39
C ARG A 137 4.78 9.33 4.38
N ILE A 138 3.76 9.65 3.59
CA ILE A 138 2.56 8.83 3.44
C ILE A 138 2.53 8.29 2.02
N VAL A 139 2.60 6.98 1.88
CA VAL A 139 2.54 6.31 0.57
C VAL A 139 1.35 5.36 0.54
N ASN A 140 0.44 5.58 -0.41
CA ASN A 140 -0.71 4.72 -0.61
C ASN A 140 -0.46 3.79 -1.80
N VAL A 141 -0.57 2.49 -1.59
CA VAL A 141 -0.51 1.49 -2.65
C VAL A 141 -1.91 1.31 -3.22
N ILE A 142 -2.15 1.90 -4.39
CA ILE A 142 -3.49 1.89 -4.99
C ILE A 142 -3.54 1.05 -6.28
N SER A 143 -3.73 1.64 -7.46
CA SER A 143 -3.86 0.88 -8.71
C SER A 143 -3.62 1.76 -9.93
N THR A 144 -3.12 1.18 -11.01
CA THR A 144 -3.08 1.82 -12.33
C THR A 144 -4.46 2.22 -12.84
N SER A 145 -5.53 1.66 -12.26
CA SER A 145 -6.92 2.03 -12.59
C SER A 145 -7.26 3.50 -12.32
N VAL A 146 -6.48 4.18 -11.52
CA VAL A 146 -6.61 5.64 -11.29
C VAL A 146 -6.28 6.44 -12.55
N LYS A 147 -5.35 5.95 -13.36
CA LYS A 147 -4.97 6.55 -14.66
C LYS A 147 -5.84 6.03 -15.81
N GLN A 148 -6.21 4.76 -15.77
CA GLN A 148 -6.96 4.09 -16.81
C GLN A 148 -7.81 2.98 -16.18
N PRO A 149 -9.15 3.11 -16.16
CA PRO A 149 -10.03 2.07 -15.59
C PRO A 149 -9.72 0.68 -16.14
N LEU A 150 -9.77 -0.32 -15.29
CA LEU A 150 -9.50 -1.72 -15.66
C LEU A 150 -10.81 -2.51 -15.71
N ASP A 151 -11.01 -3.23 -16.81
CA ASP A 151 -12.20 -4.07 -17.01
C ASP A 151 -12.35 -5.11 -15.91
N GLY A 152 -13.56 -5.27 -15.40
CA GLY A 152 -13.90 -6.23 -14.35
C GLY A 152 -13.35 -5.92 -12.97
N LEU A 153 -12.99 -4.64 -12.70
CA LEU A 153 -12.55 -4.16 -11.40
C LEU A 153 -13.36 -2.94 -10.92
N GLY A 154 -14.67 -2.94 -11.14
CA GLY A 154 -15.55 -1.78 -10.97
C GLY A 154 -15.43 -1.11 -9.60
N VAL A 155 -15.66 -1.84 -8.50
CA VAL A 155 -15.55 -1.32 -7.13
C VAL A 155 -14.14 -0.80 -6.86
N SER A 156 -13.12 -1.59 -7.22
CA SER A 156 -11.72 -1.20 -7.02
C SER A 156 -11.35 0.08 -7.77
N ASN A 157 -11.78 0.23 -9.04
CA ASN A 157 -11.51 1.43 -9.84
C ASN A 157 -12.07 2.68 -9.15
N THR A 158 -13.32 2.60 -8.67
CA THR A 158 -14.02 3.70 -8.00
C THR A 158 -13.33 4.11 -6.70
N ILE A 159 -13.09 3.13 -5.82
CA ILE A 159 -12.53 3.42 -4.50
C ILE A 159 -11.07 3.86 -4.59
N ARG A 160 -10.26 3.26 -5.49
CA ARG A 160 -8.87 3.70 -5.70
C ARG A 160 -8.78 5.11 -6.30
N GLY A 161 -9.75 5.49 -7.16
CA GLY A 161 -9.92 6.86 -7.65
C GLY A 161 -10.21 7.84 -6.51
N ALA A 162 -11.11 7.47 -5.59
CA ALA A 162 -11.41 8.27 -4.40
C ALA A 162 -10.16 8.44 -3.50
N VAL A 163 -9.37 7.38 -3.27
CA VAL A 163 -8.11 7.46 -2.51
C VAL A 163 -7.12 8.39 -3.20
N ALA A 164 -7.00 8.36 -4.52
CA ALA A 164 -6.09 9.25 -5.26
C ALA A 164 -6.46 10.72 -5.11
N SER A 165 -7.75 11.06 -5.19
CA SER A 165 -8.24 12.42 -4.96
C SER A 165 -8.01 12.87 -3.51
N TRP A 166 -8.35 12.03 -2.53
CA TRP A 166 -8.10 12.25 -1.11
C TRP A 166 -6.61 12.48 -0.85
N SER A 167 -5.73 11.66 -1.44
CA SER A 167 -4.27 11.80 -1.31
C SER A 167 -3.77 13.15 -1.79
N LYS A 168 -4.29 13.63 -2.93
CA LYS A 168 -3.90 14.94 -3.48
C LYS A 168 -4.32 16.09 -2.57
N THR A 169 -5.52 16.01 -1.99
CA THR A 169 -6.00 16.98 -1.01
C THR A 169 -5.09 17.00 0.22
N MET A 170 -4.80 15.82 0.80
CA MET A 170 -3.87 15.71 1.94
C MET A 170 -2.47 16.25 1.61
N ALA A 171 -1.95 15.99 0.41
CA ALA A 171 -0.66 16.50 -0.02
C ALA A 171 -0.60 18.04 -0.03
N ASN A 172 -1.69 18.69 -0.45
CA ASN A 172 -1.79 20.13 -0.46
C ASN A 172 -1.85 20.72 0.97
N GLU A 173 -2.65 20.08 1.85
CA GLU A 173 -2.87 20.56 3.21
C GLU A 173 -1.68 20.31 4.15
N LEU A 174 -0.90 19.26 3.90
CA LEU A 174 0.17 18.83 4.80
C LEU A 174 1.58 19.23 4.31
N GLY A 175 1.70 19.72 3.08
CA GLY A 175 3.00 20.03 2.47
C GLY A 175 3.80 21.08 3.23
N GLU A 176 3.16 22.10 3.82
CA GLU A 176 3.81 23.15 4.62
C GLU A 176 4.51 22.60 5.88
N PHE A 177 4.10 21.41 6.37
CA PHE A 177 4.68 20.76 7.55
C PHE A 177 5.81 19.77 7.20
N GLY A 178 6.33 19.78 5.97
CA GLY A 178 7.34 18.81 5.53
C GLY A 178 6.81 17.39 5.29
N ILE A 179 5.49 17.23 5.16
CA ILE A 179 4.83 15.95 4.97
C ILE A 179 4.46 15.76 3.49
N THR A 180 4.84 14.64 2.91
CA THR A 180 4.44 14.28 1.53
C THR A 180 3.43 13.14 1.53
N VAL A 181 2.47 13.20 0.60
CA VAL A 181 1.45 12.16 0.40
C VAL A 181 1.45 11.76 -1.06
N ASN A 182 1.89 10.54 -1.36
CA ASN A 182 2.02 10.03 -2.72
C ASN A 182 1.33 8.69 -2.90
N ASN A 183 1.03 8.34 -4.14
CA ASN A 183 0.43 7.06 -4.49
C ASN A 183 1.36 6.27 -5.40
N VAL A 184 1.57 4.99 -5.10
CA VAL A 184 2.19 4.01 -6.00
C VAL A 184 1.08 3.19 -6.66
N LEU A 185 1.17 3.04 -7.97
CA LEU A 185 0.19 2.36 -8.82
C LEU A 185 0.80 1.07 -9.38
N PRO A 186 0.70 -0.06 -8.68
CA PRO A 186 1.26 -1.32 -9.16
C PRO A 186 0.59 -1.80 -10.44
N GLY A 187 1.39 -2.34 -11.35
CA GLY A 187 0.93 -3.24 -12.40
C GLY A 187 0.63 -4.64 -11.86
N ALA A 188 0.46 -5.61 -12.76
CA ALA A 188 0.31 -7.01 -12.38
C ALA A 188 1.60 -7.50 -11.68
N THR A 189 1.50 -7.74 -10.38
CA THR A 189 2.62 -8.09 -9.49
C THR A 189 2.47 -9.51 -8.99
N GLY A 190 3.54 -10.33 -9.06
CA GLY A 190 3.59 -11.74 -8.66
C GLY A 190 3.37 -11.92 -7.15
N THR A 191 2.12 -11.98 -6.75
CA THR A 191 1.67 -12.14 -5.36
C THR A 191 0.59 -13.23 -5.30
N GLU A 192 0.30 -13.75 -4.11
CA GLU A 192 -0.84 -14.67 -3.90
C GLU A 192 -2.15 -14.07 -4.43
N ARG A 193 -2.33 -12.77 -4.25
CA ARG A 193 -3.50 -12.06 -4.78
C ARG A 193 -3.61 -12.14 -6.31
N LEU A 194 -2.51 -12.04 -7.03
CA LEU A 194 -2.52 -12.20 -8.48
C LEU A 194 -2.90 -13.62 -8.87
N ASN A 195 -2.39 -14.64 -8.16
CA ASN A 195 -2.74 -16.05 -8.41
C ASN A 195 -4.24 -16.30 -8.21
N GLU A 196 -4.85 -15.72 -7.16
CA GLU A 196 -6.30 -15.77 -6.95
C GLU A 196 -7.07 -15.11 -8.10
N ILE A 197 -6.64 -13.94 -8.56
CA ILE A 197 -7.27 -13.24 -9.68
C ILE A 197 -7.21 -14.10 -10.96
N ILE A 198 -6.07 -14.72 -11.24
CA ILE A 198 -5.88 -15.59 -12.40
C ILE A 198 -6.80 -16.81 -12.29
N LYS A 199 -6.84 -17.48 -11.14
CA LYS A 199 -7.73 -18.62 -10.88
C LYS A 199 -9.21 -18.26 -11.08
N ASN A 200 -9.64 -17.13 -10.51
CA ASN A 200 -11.02 -16.66 -10.62
C ASN A 200 -11.40 -16.30 -12.07
N LYS A 201 -10.47 -15.69 -12.82
CA LYS A 201 -10.70 -15.43 -14.26
C LYS A 201 -10.76 -16.70 -15.07
N SER A 202 -9.90 -17.69 -14.80
CA SER A 202 -9.92 -18.99 -15.44
C SER A 202 -11.27 -19.68 -15.22
N ALA A 203 -11.76 -19.74 -13.98
CA ALA A 203 -13.05 -20.31 -13.64
C ALA A 203 -14.24 -19.61 -14.34
N LYS A 204 -14.21 -18.27 -14.44
CA LYS A 204 -15.28 -17.47 -15.07
C LYS A 204 -15.28 -17.55 -16.60
N THR A 205 -14.12 -17.71 -17.23
CA THR A 205 -13.99 -17.62 -18.70
C THR A 205 -13.79 -18.95 -19.39
N GLY A 206 -13.55 -20.05 -18.65
CA GLY A 206 -13.21 -21.37 -19.19
C GLY A 206 -11.80 -21.46 -19.82
N LYS A 207 -11.02 -20.36 -19.82
CA LYS A 207 -9.63 -20.36 -20.33
C LYS A 207 -8.68 -20.95 -19.28
N SER A 208 -7.61 -21.59 -19.73
CA SER A 208 -6.60 -22.16 -18.83
C SER A 208 -5.88 -21.05 -18.02
N ILE A 209 -5.34 -21.42 -16.86
CA ILE A 209 -4.53 -20.54 -16.01
C ILE A 209 -3.37 -19.94 -16.81
N ASP A 210 -2.70 -20.76 -17.65
CA ASP A 210 -1.57 -20.31 -18.46
C ASP A 210 -1.99 -19.28 -19.52
N GLN A 211 -3.14 -19.51 -20.19
CA GLN A 211 -3.68 -18.54 -21.15
C GLN A 211 -4.01 -17.19 -20.49
N ILE A 212 -4.64 -17.22 -19.30
CA ILE A 212 -4.95 -16.00 -18.53
C ILE A 212 -3.65 -15.31 -18.11
N SER A 213 -2.70 -16.05 -17.56
CA SER A 213 -1.39 -15.53 -17.12
C SER A 213 -0.65 -14.86 -18.29
N GLN A 214 -0.54 -15.56 -19.41
CA GLN A 214 0.14 -15.04 -20.61
C GLN A 214 -0.53 -13.77 -21.16
N ASN A 215 -1.87 -13.73 -21.20
CA ASN A 215 -2.61 -12.54 -21.62
C ASN A 215 -2.36 -11.35 -20.70
N MET A 216 -2.30 -11.60 -19.38
CA MET A 216 -2.01 -10.52 -18.41
C MET A 216 -0.57 -10.02 -18.51
N GLN A 217 0.40 -10.90 -18.76
CA GLN A 217 1.80 -10.51 -19.00
C GLN A 217 1.93 -9.69 -20.29
N ASN A 218 1.26 -10.14 -21.36
CA ASN A 218 1.28 -9.47 -22.66
C ASN A 218 0.62 -8.08 -22.66
N ALA A 219 -0.24 -7.79 -21.68
CA ALA A 219 -0.86 -6.48 -21.51
C ALA A 219 0.13 -5.38 -21.09
N SER A 220 1.32 -5.76 -20.59
CA SER A 220 2.41 -4.83 -20.29
C SER A 220 3.50 -4.90 -21.37
N PRO A 221 4.08 -3.78 -21.81
CA PRO A 221 5.28 -3.76 -22.66
C PRO A 221 6.43 -4.61 -22.12
N ALA A 222 6.60 -4.67 -20.80
CA ALA A 222 7.63 -5.48 -20.15
C ALA A 222 7.43 -6.99 -20.29
N LYS A 223 6.23 -7.47 -20.74
CA LYS A 223 5.88 -8.88 -21.01
C LYS A 223 6.06 -9.84 -19.83
N ARG A 224 6.00 -9.33 -18.61
CA ARG A 224 6.13 -10.12 -17.37
C ARG A 224 5.32 -9.50 -16.24
N PHE A 225 5.14 -10.24 -15.19
CA PHE A 225 4.70 -9.69 -13.91
C PHE A 225 5.85 -8.97 -13.20
N ALA A 226 5.54 -7.92 -12.46
CA ALA A 226 6.50 -7.31 -11.55
C ALA A 226 6.77 -8.25 -10.37
N LYS A 227 7.97 -8.17 -9.81
CA LYS A 227 8.26 -8.72 -8.48
C LYS A 227 7.76 -7.75 -7.41
N PRO A 228 7.30 -8.22 -6.23
CA PRO A 228 6.92 -7.34 -5.12
C PRO A 228 8.00 -6.31 -4.76
N GLU A 229 9.27 -6.70 -4.85
CA GLU A 229 10.43 -5.86 -4.55
C GLU A 229 10.55 -4.67 -5.52
N GLU A 230 10.12 -4.82 -6.77
CA GLU A 230 10.16 -3.71 -7.75
C GLU A 230 9.16 -2.61 -7.38
N ILE A 231 8.02 -2.98 -6.79
CA ILE A 231 7.06 -2.03 -6.26
C ILE A 231 7.58 -1.43 -4.95
N ALA A 232 8.14 -2.26 -4.07
CA ALA A 232 8.72 -1.83 -2.80
C ALA A 232 9.83 -0.80 -2.99
N ASN A 233 10.68 -0.92 -4.02
CA ASN A 233 11.73 0.04 -4.34
C ASN A 233 11.16 1.46 -4.56
N ALA A 234 10.07 1.58 -5.31
CA ALA A 234 9.41 2.87 -5.53
C ALA A 234 8.78 3.43 -4.25
N ILE A 235 8.14 2.56 -3.44
CA ILE A 235 7.56 2.94 -2.16
C ILE A 235 8.65 3.48 -1.24
N VAL A 236 9.72 2.73 -1.03
CA VAL A 236 10.81 3.09 -0.10
C VAL A 236 11.55 4.34 -0.57
N PHE A 237 11.75 4.52 -1.88
CA PHE A 237 12.27 5.78 -2.41
C PHE A 237 11.37 6.97 -2.02
N LEU A 238 10.05 6.85 -2.20
CA LEU A 238 9.10 7.92 -1.86
C LEU A 238 9.01 8.19 -0.34
N THR A 239 9.43 7.25 0.50
CA THR A 239 9.50 7.47 1.95
C THR A 239 10.79 8.13 2.41
N SER A 240 11.74 8.36 1.53
CA SER A 240 13.07 8.90 1.84
C SER A 240 13.14 10.44 1.83
N GLU A 241 14.24 10.97 2.35
CA GLU A 241 14.57 12.40 2.21
C GLU A 241 14.84 12.78 0.74
N LYS A 242 15.26 11.82 -0.09
CA LYS A 242 15.56 12.06 -1.52
C LYS A 242 14.31 12.35 -2.35
N ALA A 243 13.12 12.03 -1.81
CA ALA A 243 11.83 12.31 -2.42
C ALA A 243 11.09 13.51 -1.77
N SER A 244 11.77 14.35 -0.98
CA SER A 244 11.13 15.41 -0.20
C SER A 244 10.36 16.45 -1.02
N TYR A 245 10.70 16.62 -2.30
CA TYR A 245 10.01 17.54 -3.22
C TYR A 245 9.01 16.83 -4.16
N ILE A 246 8.78 15.52 -3.96
CA ILE A 246 7.78 14.73 -4.68
C ILE A 246 6.54 14.64 -3.81
N ASN A 247 5.46 15.37 -4.17
CA ASN A 247 4.25 15.44 -3.35
C ASN A 247 2.98 15.46 -4.20
N GLY A 248 1.98 14.67 -3.80
CA GLY A 248 0.67 14.62 -4.44
C GLY A 248 0.67 13.95 -5.82
N ILE A 249 1.57 13.02 -6.08
CA ILE A 249 1.74 12.35 -7.38
C ILE A 249 1.23 10.91 -7.36
N ASN A 250 0.80 10.45 -8.53
CA ASN A 250 0.48 9.05 -8.83
C ASN A 250 1.63 8.46 -9.64
N VAL A 251 2.38 7.52 -9.08
CA VAL A 251 3.56 6.90 -9.69
C VAL A 251 3.20 5.49 -10.21
N PRO A 252 3.01 5.29 -11.53
CA PRO A 252 2.84 3.95 -12.09
C PRO A 252 4.14 3.14 -11.98
N VAL A 253 4.03 1.91 -11.47
CA VAL A 253 5.10 0.90 -11.46
C VAL A 253 4.52 -0.34 -12.11
N ASP A 254 4.40 -0.35 -13.44
CA ASP A 254 3.52 -1.25 -14.18
C ASP A 254 4.12 -1.82 -15.46
N GLY A 255 5.42 -1.61 -15.68
CA GLY A 255 6.12 -2.08 -16.87
C GLY A 255 5.63 -1.45 -18.18
N GLY A 256 5.08 -0.22 -18.11
CA GLY A 256 4.56 0.53 -19.26
C GLY A 256 3.14 0.17 -19.66
N ARG A 257 2.37 -0.49 -18.80
CA ARG A 257 1.00 -0.93 -19.11
C ARG A 257 0.04 0.25 -19.28
N THR A 258 0.14 1.26 -18.44
CA THR A 258 -0.70 2.47 -18.52
C THR A 258 -0.32 3.29 -19.74
N LYS A 259 -1.29 3.60 -20.57
CA LYS A 259 -1.08 4.33 -21.84
C LYS A 259 -1.27 5.84 -21.73
N SER A 260 -1.85 6.33 -20.63
CA SER A 260 -2.00 7.77 -20.37
C SER A 260 -0.70 8.37 -19.85
N LEU A 261 -0.41 9.59 -20.24
CA LEU A 261 0.70 10.41 -19.75
C LEU A 261 0.44 10.95 -18.34
#